data_3ffce11b5b36928627138549575a0120
#
_entry.id   3ffce11b5b36928627138549575a0120
#
_cell.length_a   1.000
_cell.length_b   1.000
_cell.length_c   1.000
_cell.angle_alpha   90.00
_cell.angle_beta   90.00
_cell.angle_gamma   90.00
#
_symmetry.space_group_name_H-M   'P 1'
#
loop_
_entity.id
_entity.type
_entity.pdbx_description
1 polymer ?
#
loop_
_entity_poly.entity_id
_entity_poly.type
_entity_poly.pdbx_seq_one_letter_code
_entity_poly.pdbx_strand_id
1 'polypeptide(L)'
;VTTLVLMIVTITYKAVLVVIGVLICFLGGDFLRGYLGDYMWVFYLGVGLNVFCVTFMMILVFAPGLAKWIMVKGLKIIEHVRILKPKKARLERLEASMDQYHATAAFWASHKRIILNVFIITFVQRCILFTVTYWVYRALGLHEYGILTVTILQAVISVSVDMLPLP
;
A
#
# COMPACT_ATOMS: atom_id res chain seq x y z
N VAL A 1 11.17 17.16 -8.26
CA VAL A 1 9.98 16.75 -9.02
C VAL A 1 9.84 15.24 -9.05
N THR A 2 10.85 14.48 -9.42
CA THR A 2 10.81 13.01 -9.56
C THR A 2 10.41 12.31 -8.26
N THR A 3 10.97 12.70 -7.12
CA THR A 3 10.68 12.07 -5.81
C THR A 3 9.24 12.32 -5.36
N LEU A 4 8.71 13.54 -5.61
CA LEU A 4 7.32 13.87 -5.29
C LEU A 4 6.35 13.03 -6.11
N VAL A 5 6.59 12.88 -7.42
CA VAL A 5 5.76 12.04 -8.30
C VAL A 5 5.80 10.59 -7.84
N LEU A 6 6.98 10.08 -7.52
CA LEU A 6 7.16 8.70 -7.05
C LEU A 6 6.40 8.44 -5.74
N MET A 7 6.41 9.41 -4.84
CA MET A 7 5.69 9.35 -3.57
C MET A 7 4.16 9.35 -3.79
N ILE A 8 3.66 10.23 -4.66
CA ILE A 8 2.22 10.27 -5.01
C ILE A 8 1.79 8.93 -5.62
N VAL A 9 2.55 8.41 -6.58
CA VAL A 9 2.24 7.13 -7.23
C VAL A 9 2.24 5.99 -6.21
N THR A 10 3.23 5.94 -5.31
CA THR A 10 3.31 4.90 -4.27
C THR A 10 2.13 4.94 -3.32
N ILE A 11 1.76 6.13 -2.81
CA ILE A 11 0.60 6.28 -1.92
C ILE A 11 -0.69 5.87 -2.64
N THR A 12 -0.87 6.32 -3.89
CA THR A 12 -2.05 5.99 -4.69
C THR A 12 -2.14 4.48 -4.95
N TYR A 13 -1.02 3.84 -5.30
CA TYR A 13 -0.94 2.41 -5.48
C TYR A 13 -1.36 1.62 -4.24
N LYS A 14 -0.79 1.98 -3.07
CA LYS A 14 -1.14 1.36 -1.80
C LYS A 14 -2.60 1.60 -1.41
N ALA A 15 -3.12 2.80 -1.65
CA ALA A 15 -4.53 3.11 -1.42
C ALA A 15 -5.45 2.24 -2.30
N VAL A 16 -5.09 2.00 -3.57
CA VAL A 16 -5.84 1.10 -4.46
C VAL A 16 -5.85 -0.33 -3.91
N LEU A 17 -4.72 -0.86 -3.44
CA LEU A 17 -4.66 -2.20 -2.85
C LEU A 17 -5.53 -2.31 -1.59
N VAL A 18 -5.54 -1.28 -0.74
CA VAL A 18 -6.42 -1.21 0.44
C VAL A 18 -7.88 -1.26 0.01
N VAL A 19 -8.28 -0.46 -0.98
CA VAL A 19 -9.66 -0.45 -1.48
C VAL A 19 -10.05 -1.81 -2.03
N ILE A 20 -9.20 -2.44 -2.84
CA ILE A 20 -9.44 -3.79 -3.38
C ILE A 20 -9.53 -4.80 -2.24
N GLY A 21 -8.62 -4.79 -1.27
CA GLY A 21 -8.64 -5.69 -0.11
C GLY A 21 -9.90 -5.56 0.72
N VAL A 22 -10.34 -4.32 1.00
CA VAL A 22 -11.57 -4.02 1.72
C VAL A 22 -12.81 -4.47 0.93
N LEU A 23 -12.86 -4.21 -0.37
CA LEU A 23 -13.96 -4.68 -1.23
C LEU A 23 -14.07 -6.20 -1.20
N ILE A 24 -12.95 -6.91 -1.28
CA ILE A 24 -12.92 -8.38 -1.21
C ILE A 24 -13.38 -8.86 0.17
N CYS A 25 -13.00 -8.20 1.27
CA CYS A 25 -13.47 -8.53 2.62
C CYS A 25 -15.01 -8.42 2.72
N PHE A 26 -15.60 -7.36 2.14
CA PHE A 26 -17.04 -7.12 2.23
C PHE A 26 -17.86 -7.99 1.29
N LEU A 27 -17.41 -8.20 0.05
CA LEU A 27 -18.17 -8.88 -0.99
C LEU A 27 -17.87 -10.37 -1.08
N GLY A 28 -16.74 -10.82 -0.58
CA GLY A 28 -16.20 -12.15 -0.79
C GLY A 28 -16.00 -12.99 0.47
N GLY A 29 -16.55 -12.61 1.63
CA GLY A 29 -16.29 -13.28 2.89
C GLY A 29 -16.55 -14.79 2.88
N ASP A 30 -17.70 -15.22 2.37
CA ASP A 30 -18.05 -16.65 2.28
C ASP A 30 -17.25 -17.38 1.18
N PHE A 31 -17.01 -16.70 0.06
CA PHE A 31 -16.16 -17.18 -1.01
C PHE A 31 -14.73 -17.42 -0.52
N LEU A 32 -14.15 -16.46 0.20
CA LEU A 32 -12.79 -16.56 0.74
C LEU A 32 -12.66 -17.71 1.74
N ARG A 33 -13.65 -17.92 2.60
CA ARG A 33 -13.65 -19.04 3.55
C ARG A 33 -13.59 -20.38 2.85
N GLY A 34 -14.30 -20.53 1.72
CA GLY A 34 -14.29 -21.76 0.94
C GLY A 34 -12.92 -22.07 0.28
N TYR A 35 -12.17 -21.05 -0.13
CA TYR A 35 -10.90 -21.24 -0.85
C TYR A 35 -9.66 -21.10 0.02
N LEU A 36 -9.65 -20.19 1.00
CA LEU A 36 -8.50 -19.94 1.86
C LEU A 36 -8.49 -20.78 3.13
N GLY A 37 -9.66 -21.22 3.63
CA GLY A 37 -9.73 -22.01 4.84
C GLY A 37 -8.90 -21.41 5.97
N ASP A 38 -7.93 -22.18 6.48
CA ASP A 38 -7.05 -21.79 7.58
C ASP A 38 -6.07 -20.66 7.25
N TYR A 39 -5.86 -20.33 5.96
CA TYR A 39 -4.93 -19.27 5.54
C TYR A 39 -5.58 -17.87 5.50
N MET A 40 -6.82 -17.74 5.91
CA MET A 40 -7.54 -16.47 5.90
C MET A 40 -6.88 -15.38 6.77
N TRP A 41 -6.18 -15.79 7.83
CA TRP A 41 -5.43 -14.88 8.69
C TRP A 41 -4.30 -14.15 7.94
N VAL A 42 -3.65 -14.79 6.95
CA VAL A 42 -2.59 -14.17 6.13
C VAL A 42 -3.16 -13.02 5.30
N PHE A 43 -4.35 -13.22 4.74
CA PHE A 43 -5.05 -12.18 3.99
C PHE A 43 -5.41 -10.99 4.89
N TYR A 44 -6.01 -11.24 6.07
CA TYR A 44 -6.32 -10.16 7.01
C TYR A 44 -5.08 -9.42 7.51
N LEU A 45 -3.99 -10.13 7.74
CA LEU A 45 -2.70 -9.54 8.09
C LEU A 45 -2.18 -8.65 6.95
N GLY A 46 -2.26 -9.12 5.70
CA GLY A 46 -1.87 -8.34 4.52
C GLY A 46 -2.70 -7.06 4.36
N VAL A 47 -4.02 -7.16 4.48
CA VAL A 47 -4.93 -6.00 4.46
C VAL A 47 -4.59 -5.03 5.60
N GLY A 48 -4.43 -5.54 6.82
CA GLY A 48 -4.09 -4.73 8.00
C GLY A 48 -2.77 -3.98 7.84
N LEU A 49 -1.72 -4.65 7.34
CA LEU A 49 -0.43 -4.02 7.05
C LEU A 49 -0.53 -2.95 5.96
N ASN A 50 -1.30 -3.20 4.89
CA ASN A 50 -1.53 -2.21 3.85
C ASN A 50 -2.30 -1.00 4.38
N VAL A 51 -3.36 -1.19 5.18
CA VAL A 51 -4.10 -0.10 5.85
C VAL A 51 -3.18 0.69 6.77
N PHE A 52 -2.39 -0.01 7.59
CA PHE A 52 -1.42 0.64 8.48
C PHE A 52 -0.41 1.48 7.71
N CYS A 53 0.15 0.95 6.62
CA CYS A 53 1.13 1.66 5.80
C CYS A 53 0.52 2.91 5.14
N VAL A 54 -0.68 2.79 4.56
CA VAL A 54 -1.38 3.94 3.94
C VAL A 54 -1.70 5.00 4.99
N THR A 55 -2.25 4.58 6.13
CA THR A 55 -2.57 5.50 7.24
C THR A 55 -1.32 6.21 7.74
N PHE A 56 -0.23 5.48 7.92
CA PHE A 56 1.05 6.04 8.34
C PHE A 56 1.59 7.05 7.31
N MET A 57 1.57 6.70 6.01
CA MET A 57 1.97 7.62 4.95
C MET A 57 1.07 8.87 4.88
N MET A 58 -0.24 8.72 5.07
CA MET A 58 -1.18 9.85 5.11
C MET A 58 -0.90 10.77 6.30
N ILE A 59 -0.60 10.21 7.47
CA ILE A 59 -0.21 11.01 8.66
C ILE A 59 1.08 11.77 8.38
N LEU A 60 2.09 11.15 7.75
CA LEU A 60 3.33 11.82 7.39
C LEU A 60 3.10 12.99 6.44
N VAL A 61 2.18 12.86 5.50
CA VAL A 61 1.88 13.89 4.48
C VAL A 61 1.00 15.01 5.06
N PHE A 62 -0.08 14.68 5.77
CA PHE A 62 -1.09 15.67 6.20
C PHE A 62 -0.87 16.24 7.60
N ALA A 63 -0.10 15.56 8.46
CA ALA A 63 0.17 15.99 9.82
C ALA A 63 1.69 16.08 10.10
N PRO A 64 2.39 17.06 9.50
CA PRO A 64 3.84 17.18 9.61
C PRO A 64 4.34 17.38 11.04
N GLY A 65 3.54 18.02 11.89
CA GLY A 65 3.84 18.15 13.32
C GLY A 65 3.86 16.80 14.06
N LEU A 66 2.90 15.93 13.78
CA LEU A 66 2.86 14.56 14.29
C LEU A 66 3.98 13.72 13.68
N ALA A 67 4.27 13.90 12.40
CA ALA A 67 5.38 13.25 11.72
C ALA A 67 6.72 13.56 12.39
N LYS A 68 6.99 14.84 12.65
CA LYS A 68 8.19 15.28 13.38
C LYS A 68 8.27 14.67 14.78
N TRP A 69 7.16 14.64 15.51
CA TRP A 69 7.09 14.06 16.85
C TRP A 69 7.35 12.54 16.83
N ILE A 70 6.70 11.81 15.91
CA ILE A 70 6.89 10.34 15.74
C ILE A 70 8.32 10.03 15.34
N MET A 71 8.88 10.76 14.37
CA MET A 71 10.26 10.57 13.91
C MET A 71 11.28 10.88 15.00
N VAL A 72 11.14 12.00 15.72
CA VAL A 72 12.04 12.37 16.82
C VAL A 72 11.92 11.38 17.98
N LYS A 73 10.71 10.93 18.32
CA LYS A 73 10.52 9.89 19.34
C LYS A 73 11.08 8.54 18.91
N GLY A 74 10.83 8.14 17.65
CA GLY A 74 11.41 6.92 17.07
C GLY A 74 12.94 6.95 17.05
N LEU A 75 13.55 8.08 16.68
CA LEU A 75 15.00 8.26 16.72
C LEU A 75 15.54 8.14 18.15
N LYS A 76 14.89 8.77 19.13
CA LYS A 76 15.27 8.66 20.56
C LYS A 76 15.17 7.22 21.08
N ILE A 77 14.16 6.46 20.66
CA ILE A 77 14.01 5.05 21.02
C ILE A 77 15.16 4.21 20.41
N ILE A 78 15.48 4.43 19.13
CA ILE A 78 16.57 3.75 18.43
C ILE A 78 17.94 4.14 19.00
N GLU A 79 18.13 5.39 19.40
CA GLU A 79 19.33 5.86 20.12
C GLU A 79 19.44 5.25 21.52
N HIS A 80 18.30 5.11 22.23
CA HIS A 80 18.27 4.47 23.55
C HIS A 80 18.63 2.99 23.51
N VAL A 81 18.25 2.28 22.44
CA VAL A 81 18.60 0.86 22.21
C VAL A 81 20.06 0.69 21.72
N ARG A 82 20.87 1.76 21.66
CA ARG A 82 22.29 1.74 21.22
C ARG A 82 22.58 1.17 19.82
N ILE A 83 21.57 1.05 18.97
CA ILE A 83 21.74 0.52 17.61
C ILE A 83 22.42 1.54 16.71
N LEU A 84 22.30 2.84 17.01
CA LEU A 84 22.81 3.91 16.15
C LEU A 84 23.42 5.07 16.95
N LYS A 85 24.65 5.48 16.59
CA LYS A 85 25.29 6.68 17.15
C LYS A 85 24.62 7.96 16.65
N PRO A 86 24.42 8.99 17.50
CA PRO A 86 23.80 10.26 17.08
C PRO A 86 24.68 10.97 16.05
N LYS A 87 24.14 11.20 14.84
CA LYS A 87 24.79 12.00 13.79
C LYS A 87 23.88 13.15 13.38
N LYS A 88 24.37 14.38 13.47
CA LYS A 88 23.66 15.62 13.04
C LYS A 88 23.17 15.53 11.58
N ALA A 89 23.92 14.91 10.71
CA ALA A 89 23.54 14.66 9.31
C ALA A 89 22.24 13.84 9.11
N ARG A 90 21.74 13.16 10.14
CA ARG A 90 20.44 12.44 10.06
C ARG A 90 19.27 13.36 10.33
N LEU A 91 19.43 14.33 11.23
CA LEU A 91 18.42 15.37 11.47
C LEU A 91 18.21 16.22 10.22
N GLU A 92 19.29 16.63 9.55
CA GLU A 92 19.22 17.40 8.29
C GLU A 92 18.53 16.60 7.17
N ARG A 93 18.81 15.30 7.06
CA ARG A 93 18.09 14.42 6.11
C ARG A 93 16.61 14.25 6.45
N LEU A 94 16.27 14.22 7.72
CA LEU A 94 14.88 14.17 8.20
C LEU A 94 14.14 15.47 7.87
N GLU A 95 14.77 16.62 8.09
CA GLU A 95 14.21 17.93 7.75
C GLU A 95 14.01 18.06 6.23
N ALA A 96 14.97 17.67 5.40
CA ALA A 96 14.82 17.64 3.96
C ALA A 96 13.72 16.69 3.48
N SER A 97 13.51 15.55 4.16
CA SER A 97 12.39 14.65 3.88
C SER A 97 11.05 15.28 4.24
N MET A 98 10.99 16.05 5.34
CA MET A 98 9.77 16.73 5.76
C MET A 98 9.32 17.80 4.77
N ASP A 99 10.25 18.54 4.16
CA ASP A 99 9.93 19.51 3.11
C ASP A 99 9.29 18.84 1.90
N GLN A 100 9.73 17.61 1.55
CA GLN A 100 9.10 16.82 0.50
C GLN A 100 7.67 16.38 0.86
N TYR A 101 7.42 16.00 2.13
CA TYR A 101 6.07 15.66 2.58
C TYR A 101 5.14 16.87 2.55
N HIS A 102 5.62 18.05 2.93
CA HIS A 102 4.88 19.31 2.81
C HIS A 102 4.53 19.65 1.37
N ALA A 103 5.49 19.53 0.45
CA ALA A 103 5.25 19.76 -0.98
C ALA A 103 4.24 18.77 -1.55
N THR A 104 4.27 17.50 -1.11
CA THR A 104 3.31 16.48 -1.50
C THR A 104 1.91 16.80 -0.97
N ALA A 105 1.78 17.21 0.29
CA ALA A 105 0.51 17.60 0.89
C ALA A 105 -0.12 18.81 0.17
N ALA A 106 0.68 19.83 -0.14
CA ALA A 106 0.25 21.00 -0.88
C ALA A 106 -0.23 20.63 -2.30
N PHE A 107 0.48 19.74 -2.97
CA PHE A 107 0.07 19.22 -4.28
C PHE A 107 -1.27 18.45 -4.20
N TRP A 108 -1.44 17.59 -3.20
CA TRP A 108 -2.68 16.84 -2.97
C TRP A 108 -3.87 17.78 -2.73
N ALA A 109 -3.69 18.82 -1.93
CA ALA A 109 -4.74 19.79 -1.63
C ALA A 109 -5.18 20.58 -2.87
N SER A 110 -4.23 20.93 -3.75
CA SER A 110 -4.47 21.79 -4.92
C SER A 110 -4.92 21.01 -6.17
N HIS A 111 -4.56 19.72 -6.30
CA HIS A 111 -4.76 18.94 -7.52
C HIS A 111 -5.63 17.68 -7.31
N LYS A 112 -6.71 17.79 -6.57
CA LYS A 112 -7.61 16.66 -6.23
C LYS A 112 -8.11 15.87 -7.46
N ARG A 113 -8.43 16.57 -8.56
CA ARG A 113 -8.88 15.92 -9.81
C ARG A 113 -7.80 15.06 -10.45
N ILE A 114 -6.55 15.52 -10.43
CA ILE A 114 -5.43 14.76 -10.99
C ILE A 114 -5.22 13.48 -10.17
N ILE A 115 -5.26 13.59 -8.85
CA ILE A 115 -5.09 12.44 -7.95
C ILE A 115 -6.22 11.43 -8.12
N LEU A 116 -7.47 11.90 -8.24
CA LEU A 116 -8.61 11.03 -8.51
C LEU A 116 -8.44 10.29 -9.85
N ASN A 117 -8.02 10.98 -10.89
CA ASN A 117 -7.76 10.35 -12.19
C ASN A 117 -6.63 9.30 -12.10
N VAL A 118 -5.53 9.62 -11.42
CA VAL A 118 -4.43 8.67 -11.19
C VAL A 118 -4.93 7.47 -10.40
N PHE A 119 -5.77 7.67 -9.38
CA PHE A 119 -6.37 6.60 -8.60
C PHE A 119 -7.24 5.68 -9.47
N ILE A 120 -8.14 6.24 -10.28
CA ILE A 120 -9.01 5.47 -11.18
C ILE A 120 -8.18 4.69 -12.20
N ILE A 121 -7.21 5.33 -12.84
CA ILE A 121 -6.33 4.68 -13.82
C ILE A 121 -5.56 3.53 -13.16
N THR A 122 -5.00 3.75 -11.98
CA THR A 122 -4.27 2.71 -11.23
C THR A 122 -5.20 1.57 -10.83
N PHE A 123 -6.43 1.87 -10.41
CA PHE A 123 -7.42 0.84 -10.06
C PHE A 123 -7.76 -0.04 -11.28
N VAL A 124 -8.10 0.57 -12.42
CA VAL A 124 -8.39 -0.15 -13.66
C VAL A 124 -7.19 -0.98 -14.10
N GLN A 125 -5.98 -0.41 -14.06
CA GLN A 125 -4.75 -1.11 -14.39
C GLN A 125 -4.56 -2.36 -13.51
N ARG A 126 -4.85 -2.29 -12.21
CA ARG A 126 -4.74 -3.44 -11.32
C ARG A 126 -5.79 -4.51 -11.61
N CYS A 127 -7.02 -4.12 -11.88
CA CYS A 127 -8.06 -5.06 -12.28
C CYS A 127 -7.67 -5.82 -13.57
N ILE A 128 -7.11 -5.11 -14.56
CA ILE A 128 -6.62 -5.74 -15.80
C ILE A 128 -5.47 -6.71 -15.49
N LEU A 129 -4.48 -6.30 -14.68
CA LEU A 129 -3.36 -7.17 -14.31
C LEU A 129 -3.81 -8.44 -13.60
N PHE A 130 -4.78 -8.35 -12.70
CA PHE A 130 -5.32 -9.53 -12.03
C PHE A 130 -6.06 -10.47 -13.01
N THR A 131 -6.71 -9.89 -14.02
CA THR A 131 -7.38 -10.67 -15.07
C THR A 131 -6.39 -11.38 -16.01
N VAL A 132 -5.17 -10.86 -16.19
CA VAL A 132 -4.12 -11.53 -16.99
C VAL A 132 -3.82 -12.92 -16.44
N THR A 133 -3.83 -13.10 -15.12
CA THR A 133 -3.62 -14.42 -14.49
C THR A 133 -4.66 -15.44 -14.95
N TYR A 134 -5.90 -15.04 -15.18
CA TYR A 134 -6.93 -15.92 -15.74
C TYR A 134 -6.58 -16.37 -17.16
N TRP A 135 -6.06 -15.48 -18.01
CA TRP A 135 -5.67 -15.86 -19.38
C TRP A 135 -4.49 -16.82 -19.39
N VAL A 136 -3.52 -16.63 -18.49
CA VAL A 136 -2.40 -17.58 -18.30
C VAL A 136 -2.93 -18.93 -17.80
N TYR A 137 -3.84 -18.94 -16.84
CA TYR A 137 -4.50 -20.15 -16.34
C TYR A 137 -5.19 -20.93 -17.48
N ARG A 138 -5.90 -20.22 -18.35
CA ARG A 138 -6.55 -20.81 -19.54
C ARG A 138 -5.54 -21.34 -20.58
N ALA A 139 -4.45 -20.61 -20.80
CA ALA A 139 -3.39 -21.01 -21.72
C ALA A 139 -2.66 -22.30 -21.29
N LEU A 140 -2.63 -22.57 -19.97
CA LEU A 140 -2.11 -23.82 -19.41
C LEU A 140 -3.08 -25.01 -19.52
N GLY A 141 -4.24 -24.82 -20.18
CA GLY A 141 -5.25 -25.87 -20.36
C GLY A 141 -6.14 -26.12 -19.15
N LEU A 142 -6.06 -25.27 -18.11
CA LEU A 142 -6.86 -25.39 -16.92
C LEU A 142 -8.23 -24.71 -17.11
N HIS A 143 -9.32 -25.39 -16.74
CA HIS A 143 -10.68 -24.93 -17.07
C HIS A 143 -11.64 -25.03 -15.88
N GLU A 144 -11.16 -25.42 -14.68
CA GLU A 144 -12.01 -25.69 -13.51
C GLU A 144 -12.63 -24.41 -12.92
N TYR A 145 -11.90 -23.28 -12.98
CA TYR A 145 -12.31 -22.04 -12.33
C TYR A 145 -12.67 -20.94 -13.33
N GLY A 146 -13.71 -20.17 -13.00
CA GLY A 146 -14.16 -19.03 -13.79
C GLY A 146 -13.24 -17.80 -13.64
N ILE A 147 -13.40 -16.83 -14.54
CA ILE A 147 -12.62 -15.59 -14.55
C ILE A 147 -12.67 -14.84 -13.21
N LEU A 148 -13.85 -14.74 -12.58
CA LEU A 148 -14.02 -14.04 -11.32
C LEU A 148 -13.24 -14.71 -10.19
N THR A 149 -13.31 -16.05 -10.10
CA THR A 149 -12.60 -16.82 -9.07
C THR A 149 -11.09 -16.60 -9.15
N VAL A 150 -10.50 -16.77 -10.34
CA VAL A 150 -9.06 -16.62 -10.53
C VAL A 150 -8.62 -15.18 -10.29
N THR A 151 -9.39 -14.20 -10.77
CA THR A 151 -9.08 -12.77 -10.58
C THR A 151 -9.14 -12.35 -9.11
N ILE A 152 -10.15 -12.83 -8.35
CA ILE A 152 -10.27 -12.55 -6.92
C ILE A 152 -9.13 -13.21 -6.14
N LEU A 153 -8.80 -14.47 -6.42
CA LEU A 153 -7.67 -15.15 -5.77
C LEU A 153 -6.34 -14.44 -6.06
N GLN A 154 -6.13 -13.99 -7.29
CA GLN A 154 -4.94 -13.20 -7.64
C GLN A 154 -4.88 -11.87 -6.86
N ALA A 155 -6.02 -11.19 -6.72
CA ALA A 155 -6.09 -9.96 -5.94
C ALA A 155 -5.80 -10.22 -4.44
N VAL A 156 -6.32 -11.30 -3.88
CA VAL A 156 -6.06 -11.74 -2.49
C VAL A 156 -4.55 -11.99 -2.29
N ILE A 157 -3.92 -12.75 -3.19
CA ILE A 157 -2.49 -13.02 -3.13
C ILE A 157 -1.71 -11.71 -3.21
N SER A 158 -2.04 -10.84 -4.16
CA SER A 158 -1.36 -9.55 -4.34
C SER A 158 -1.45 -8.67 -3.07
N VAL A 159 -2.64 -8.55 -2.46
CA VAL A 159 -2.84 -7.77 -1.22
C VAL A 159 -2.08 -8.40 -0.04
N SER A 160 -2.06 -9.74 0.05
CA SER A 160 -1.40 -10.45 1.15
C SER A 160 0.12 -10.35 1.09
N VAL A 161 0.69 -10.44 -0.12
CA VAL A 161 2.15 -10.55 -0.32
C VAL A 161 2.83 -9.20 -0.50
N ASP A 162 2.11 -8.17 -0.95
CA ASP A 162 2.66 -6.84 -1.28
C ASP A 162 3.47 -6.17 -0.14
N MET A 163 3.14 -6.48 1.12
CA MET A 163 3.83 -5.96 2.30
C MET A 163 4.80 -6.94 2.96
N LEU A 164 4.78 -8.20 2.53
CA LEU A 164 5.73 -9.18 3.07
C LEU A 164 7.08 -8.98 2.38
N PRO A 165 8.18 -8.84 3.15
CA PRO A 165 9.53 -8.79 2.61
C PRO A 165 9.96 -10.20 2.18
N LEU A 166 9.30 -10.74 1.15
CA LEU A 166 9.71 -11.99 0.55
C LEU A 166 10.90 -11.72 -0.37
N PRO A 167 11.97 -12.51 -0.27
CA PRO A 167 13.14 -12.37 -1.13
C PRO A 167 12.81 -12.68 -2.59
#